data_0d6c0d626672920ad17b8db1de6e51cf
#
_entry.id   0d6c0d626672920ad17b8db1de6e51cf
#
_cell.length_a   1.000
_cell.length_b   1.000
_cell.length_c   1.000
_cell.angle_alpha   90.00
_cell.angle_beta   90.00
_cell.angle_gamma   90.00
#
_symmetry.space_group_name_H-M   'P 1'
#
loop_
_entity.id
_entity.type
_entity.pdbx_description
1 polymer ?
#
loop_
_entity_poly.entity_id
_entity_poly.type
_entity_poly.pdbx_seq_one_letter_code
_entity_poly.pdbx_strand_id
1 'polypeptide(L)'
;MKTLKLIVALGLMLLLITSCKHTPDIACTEEYRFVTITVNGAQLDSFYTIRISTGDTIRHEQEMGLDSNVYVVLTDSYQKNIQNSVENFVFHGFIGDSLVVNEPFVIKADQCHITYVSGKTEINL
;
A
#
# COMPACT_ATOMS: atom_id res chain seq x y z
N MET A 1 33.57 42.19 -32.66
CA MET A 1 34.04 41.06 -31.86
C MET A 1 33.69 41.15 -30.38
N LYS A 2 33.77 42.32 -29.75
CA LYS A 2 33.36 42.45 -28.32
C LYS A 2 31.85 42.27 -28.10
N THR A 3 31.00 42.79 -28.98
CA THR A 3 29.55 42.67 -28.93
C THR A 3 29.03 41.24 -29.10
N LEU A 4 29.69 40.47 -30.00
CA LEU A 4 29.34 39.06 -30.25
C LEU A 4 29.65 38.21 -29.00
N LYS A 5 30.78 38.43 -28.34
CA LYS A 5 31.14 37.74 -27.09
C LYS A 5 30.17 38.05 -25.95
N LEU A 6 29.66 39.26 -25.88
CA LEU A 6 28.68 39.67 -24.85
C LEU A 6 27.34 38.97 -25.07
N ILE A 7 26.87 38.86 -26.31
CA ILE A 7 25.61 38.19 -26.68
C ILE A 7 25.69 36.67 -26.39
N VAL A 8 26.82 36.03 -26.70
CA VAL A 8 27.03 34.62 -26.40
C VAL A 8 27.07 34.36 -24.87
N ALA A 9 27.73 35.21 -24.13
CA ALA A 9 27.78 35.10 -22.66
C ALA A 9 26.40 35.30 -22.01
N LEU A 10 25.61 36.25 -22.52
CA LEU A 10 24.25 36.49 -22.04
C LEU A 10 23.29 35.34 -22.38
N GLY A 11 23.44 34.76 -23.57
CA GLY A 11 22.65 33.56 -23.99
C GLY A 11 23.00 32.33 -23.16
N LEU A 12 24.28 32.13 -22.82
CA LEU A 12 24.68 31.00 -21.96
C LEU A 12 24.21 31.13 -20.52
N MET A 13 24.13 32.36 -20.01
CA MET A 13 23.62 32.63 -18.67
C MET A 13 22.09 32.43 -18.54
N LEU A 14 21.35 32.65 -19.64
CA LEU A 14 19.89 32.41 -19.66
C LEU A 14 19.52 30.93 -19.65
N LEU A 15 20.42 30.05 -20.09
CA LEU A 15 20.20 28.58 -20.11
C LEU A 15 20.35 27.93 -18.73
N LEU A 16 20.89 28.62 -17.74
CA LEU A 16 21.12 28.06 -16.40
C LEU A 16 19.95 28.22 -15.43
N ILE A 17 18.90 28.94 -15.82
CA ILE A 17 17.72 29.16 -14.97
C ILE A 17 16.58 28.17 -15.20
N THR A 18 16.76 27.15 -16.03
CA THR A 18 15.76 26.13 -16.25
C THR A 18 16.08 24.88 -15.45
N SER A 19 15.32 24.66 -14.43
CA SER A 19 15.06 23.36 -13.81
C SER A 19 15.36 23.25 -12.33
N CYS A 20 14.64 24.02 -11.51
CA CYS A 20 14.17 23.47 -10.27
C CYS A 20 12.72 22.99 -10.51
N LYS A 21 12.53 21.74 -10.92
CA LYS A 21 11.27 21.07 -10.71
C LYS A 21 11.16 20.87 -9.20
N HIS A 22 10.55 21.82 -8.54
CA HIS A 22 10.13 21.65 -7.16
C HIS A 22 8.97 20.64 -7.20
N THR A 23 9.28 19.35 -7.00
CA THR A 23 8.27 18.38 -6.64
C THR A 23 7.77 18.79 -5.25
N PRO A 24 6.48 19.10 -5.07
CA PRO A 24 5.99 19.41 -3.75
C PRO A 24 6.29 18.22 -2.83
N ASP A 25 6.98 18.47 -1.73
CA ASP A 25 7.17 17.48 -0.68
C ASP A 25 5.79 17.14 -0.11
N ILE A 26 5.31 15.93 -0.41
CA ILE A 26 4.05 15.44 0.15
C ILE A 26 4.35 15.01 1.57
N ALA A 27 3.84 15.79 2.53
CA ALA A 27 3.88 15.43 3.93
C ALA A 27 2.82 14.35 4.19
N CYS A 28 3.25 13.13 4.52
CA CYS A 28 2.38 12.07 4.99
C CYS A 28 1.95 12.32 6.43
N THR A 29 0.70 11.98 6.77
CA THR A 29 0.24 11.96 8.16
C THR A 29 0.92 10.80 8.91
N GLU A 30 1.04 10.91 10.23
CA GLU A 30 1.59 9.84 11.09
C GLU A 30 0.58 8.70 11.35
N GLU A 31 -0.58 8.74 10.69
CA GLU A 31 -1.60 7.69 10.75
C GLU A 31 -1.03 6.38 10.19
N TYR A 32 -1.33 5.27 10.86
CA TYR A 32 -1.01 3.93 10.38
C TYR A 32 -2.29 3.18 10.07
N ARG A 33 -2.46 2.73 8.83
CA ARG A 33 -3.71 2.14 8.34
C ARG A 33 -3.63 0.63 8.22
N PHE A 34 -4.79 0.02 8.46
CA PHE A 34 -5.04 -1.41 8.29
C PHE A 34 -6.22 -1.64 7.36
N VAL A 35 -6.16 -2.70 6.56
CA VAL A 35 -7.32 -3.34 5.97
C VAL A 35 -7.53 -4.63 6.75
N THR A 36 -8.72 -4.85 7.28
CA THR A 36 -9.04 -5.98 8.15
C THR A 36 -10.25 -6.75 7.65
N ILE A 37 -10.39 -7.99 8.14
CA ILE A 37 -11.56 -8.85 7.97
C ILE A 37 -12.00 -9.38 9.33
N THR A 38 -13.30 -9.34 9.59
CA THR A 38 -13.92 -9.96 10.76
C THR A 38 -14.45 -11.34 10.39
N VAL A 39 -14.07 -12.37 11.14
CA VAL A 39 -14.53 -13.75 10.95
C VAL A 39 -15.33 -14.17 12.17
N ASN A 40 -16.64 -14.35 11.99
CA ASN A 40 -17.54 -14.77 13.04
C ASN A 40 -17.77 -16.28 12.99
N GLY A 41 -18.09 -16.90 14.14
CA GLY A 41 -18.42 -18.31 14.25
C GLY A 41 -17.27 -19.18 14.74
N ALA A 42 -16.04 -18.95 14.29
CA ALA A 42 -14.84 -19.63 14.76
C ALA A 42 -13.61 -18.75 14.69
N GLN A 43 -12.62 -19.06 15.51
CA GLN A 43 -11.32 -18.39 15.48
C GLN A 43 -10.38 -19.09 14.48
N LEU A 44 -9.62 -18.30 13.71
CA LEU A 44 -8.61 -18.85 12.80
C LEU A 44 -7.34 -19.22 13.57
N ASP A 45 -6.76 -20.38 13.24
CA ASP A 45 -5.47 -20.83 13.81
C ASP A 45 -4.29 -20.18 13.07
N SER A 46 -4.45 -19.89 11.78
CA SER A 46 -3.46 -19.20 10.98
C SER A 46 -4.10 -18.46 9.80
N PHE A 47 -3.43 -17.44 9.31
CA PHE A 47 -3.88 -16.65 8.17
C PHE A 47 -2.71 -15.99 7.45
N TYR A 48 -2.93 -15.65 6.19
CA TYR A 48 -2.01 -14.85 5.39
C TYR A 48 -2.73 -14.23 4.20
N THR A 49 -2.10 -13.25 3.59
CA THR A 49 -2.59 -12.59 2.37
C THR A 49 -1.64 -12.87 1.21
N ILE A 50 -2.18 -13.15 0.03
CA ILE A 50 -1.41 -13.30 -1.21
C ILE A 50 -1.65 -12.08 -2.09
N ARG A 51 -0.58 -11.45 -2.58
CA ARG A 51 -0.64 -10.48 -3.66
C ARG A 51 -0.71 -11.23 -4.98
N ILE A 52 -1.77 -11.04 -5.74
CA ILE A 52 -2.04 -11.84 -6.95
C ILE A 52 -1.02 -11.55 -8.07
N SER A 53 -0.61 -10.29 -8.25
CA SER A 53 0.28 -9.89 -9.34
C SER A 53 1.70 -10.47 -9.23
N THR A 54 2.18 -10.75 -8.01
CA THR A 54 3.55 -11.24 -7.75
C THR A 54 3.59 -12.62 -7.15
N GLY A 55 2.49 -13.10 -6.55
CA GLY A 55 2.45 -14.33 -5.76
C GLY A 55 3.07 -14.20 -4.37
N ASP A 56 3.40 -12.99 -3.93
CA ASP A 56 3.97 -12.76 -2.60
C ASP A 56 2.99 -13.16 -1.51
N THR A 57 3.49 -13.90 -0.53
CA THR A 57 2.76 -14.26 0.69
C THR A 57 3.10 -13.29 1.79
N ILE A 58 2.08 -12.57 2.28
CA ILE A 58 2.19 -11.55 3.32
C ILE A 58 1.60 -12.13 4.60
N ARG A 59 2.44 -12.26 5.63
CA ARG A 59 2.03 -12.79 6.93
C ARG A 59 1.97 -11.66 7.94
N HIS A 60 0.90 -11.65 8.71
CA HIS A 60 0.72 -10.75 9.84
C HIS A 60 0.52 -11.60 11.11
N GLU A 61 1.03 -11.12 12.21
CA GLU A 61 0.65 -11.62 13.53
C GLU A 61 -0.67 -10.95 13.94
N GLN A 62 -1.36 -11.54 14.92
CA GLN A 62 -2.53 -10.90 15.51
C GLN A 62 -2.10 -9.58 16.15
N GLU A 63 -2.60 -8.47 15.65
CA GLU A 63 -2.27 -7.14 16.15
C GLU A 63 -2.85 -6.92 17.56
N MET A 64 -2.03 -6.40 18.45
CA MET A 64 -2.49 -6.04 19.79
C MET A 64 -3.51 -4.90 19.71
N GLY A 65 -4.64 -5.08 20.38
CA GLY A 65 -5.72 -4.10 20.40
C GLY A 65 -6.84 -4.34 19.39
N LEU A 66 -6.72 -5.35 18.52
CA LEU A 66 -7.83 -5.85 17.73
C LEU A 66 -8.59 -6.95 18.50
N ASP A 67 -9.89 -7.07 18.23
CA ASP A 67 -10.69 -8.18 18.74
C ASP A 67 -10.15 -9.51 18.18
N SER A 68 -10.34 -10.59 18.92
CA SER A 68 -9.79 -11.91 18.59
C SER A 68 -10.30 -12.52 17.28
N ASN A 69 -11.39 -12.00 16.74
CA ASN A 69 -12.01 -12.40 15.48
C ASN A 69 -11.75 -11.41 14.34
N VAL A 70 -10.91 -10.38 14.56
CA VAL A 70 -10.52 -9.39 13.55
C VAL A 70 -9.08 -9.67 13.11
N TYR A 71 -8.90 -9.90 11.80
CA TYR A 71 -7.63 -10.30 11.21
C TYR A 71 -7.14 -9.25 10.22
N VAL A 72 -5.84 -9.02 10.20
CA VAL A 72 -5.20 -8.07 9.28
C VAL A 72 -5.07 -8.68 7.89
N VAL A 73 -5.59 -8.00 6.88
CA VAL A 73 -5.41 -8.34 5.46
C VAL A 73 -4.15 -7.67 4.93
N LEU A 74 -3.98 -6.37 5.19
CA LEU A 74 -2.81 -5.60 4.78
C LEU A 74 -2.62 -4.39 5.71
N THR A 75 -1.39 -3.93 5.84
CA THR A 75 -1.03 -2.73 6.62
C THR A 75 -0.23 -1.74 5.78
N ASP A 76 -0.07 -0.52 6.28
CA ASP A 76 0.77 0.52 5.69
C ASP A 76 2.26 0.11 5.58
N SER A 77 2.71 -0.91 6.30
CA SER A 77 4.07 -1.44 6.11
C SER A 77 4.31 -1.99 4.70
N TYR A 78 3.26 -2.39 4.01
CA TYR A 78 3.32 -2.88 2.62
C TYR A 78 3.10 -1.79 1.56
N GLN A 79 2.78 -0.55 1.98
CA GLN A 79 2.43 0.58 1.12
C GLN A 79 3.44 0.81 -0.01
N LYS A 80 4.74 0.79 0.30
CA LYS A 80 5.82 1.04 -0.68
C LYS A 80 5.85 0.02 -1.82
N ASN A 81 5.42 -1.21 -1.56
CA ASN A 81 5.43 -2.30 -2.54
C ASN A 81 4.33 -2.13 -3.60
N ILE A 82 3.30 -1.35 -3.30
CA ILE A 82 2.14 -1.08 -4.17
C ILE A 82 1.89 0.41 -4.37
N GLN A 83 2.89 1.25 -4.11
CA GLN A 83 2.78 2.71 -4.18
C GLN A 83 2.20 3.18 -5.53
N ASN A 84 1.21 4.09 -5.46
CA ASN A 84 0.52 4.67 -6.61
C ASN A 84 -0.13 3.63 -7.53
N SER A 85 -0.54 2.48 -6.99
CA SER A 85 -1.21 1.42 -7.74
C SER A 85 -2.49 0.93 -7.06
N VAL A 86 -3.25 0.14 -7.80
CA VAL A 86 -4.41 -0.61 -7.33
C VAL A 86 -4.10 -2.09 -7.57
N GLU A 87 -4.19 -2.91 -6.53
CA GLU A 87 -3.75 -4.30 -6.57
C GLU A 87 -4.80 -5.25 -6.01
N ASN A 88 -4.76 -6.49 -6.53
CA ASN A 88 -5.62 -7.57 -6.07
C ASN A 88 -4.88 -8.45 -5.07
N PHE A 89 -5.55 -8.76 -3.97
CA PHE A 89 -5.10 -9.62 -2.90
C PHE A 89 -6.13 -10.70 -2.61
N VAL A 90 -5.69 -11.81 -2.03
CA VAL A 90 -6.59 -12.83 -1.48
C VAL A 90 -6.17 -13.11 -0.04
N PHE A 91 -7.10 -12.98 0.88
CA PHE A 91 -6.94 -13.38 2.28
C PHE A 91 -7.29 -14.86 2.43
N HIS A 92 -6.39 -15.63 3.01
CA HIS A 92 -6.57 -17.02 3.36
C HIS A 92 -6.57 -17.19 4.88
N GLY A 93 -7.62 -17.83 5.40
CA GLY A 93 -7.75 -18.16 6.82
C GLY A 93 -7.96 -19.66 7.01
N PHE A 94 -7.31 -20.23 8.01
CA PHE A 94 -7.29 -21.67 8.29
C PHE A 94 -7.75 -22.00 9.70
N ILE A 95 -8.43 -23.14 9.84
CA ILE A 95 -8.66 -23.83 11.10
C ILE A 95 -8.01 -25.21 10.95
N GLY A 96 -6.98 -25.49 11.75
CA GLY A 96 -6.09 -26.62 11.48
C GLY A 96 -5.49 -26.51 10.08
N ASP A 97 -5.60 -27.58 9.29
CA ASP A 97 -5.13 -27.63 7.89
C ASP A 97 -6.21 -27.23 6.87
N SER A 98 -7.41 -26.88 7.33
CA SER A 98 -8.54 -26.57 6.44
C SER A 98 -8.58 -25.07 6.12
N LEU A 99 -8.59 -24.75 4.82
CA LEU A 99 -8.86 -23.39 4.33
C LEU A 99 -10.36 -23.11 4.50
N VAL A 100 -10.71 -22.22 5.45
CA VAL A 100 -12.10 -21.87 5.77
C VAL A 100 -12.48 -20.48 5.29
N VAL A 101 -11.50 -19.61 5.05
CA VAL A 101 -11.70 -18.27 4.47
C VAL A 101 -10.81 -18.11 3.25
N ASN A 102 -11.43 -17.70 2.14
CA ASN A 102 -10.75 -17.42 0.87
C ASN A 102 -11.43 -16.19 0.24
N GLU A 103 -11.01 -14.99 0.63
CA GLU A 103 -11.69 -13.76 0.25
C GLU A 103 -10.79 -12.82 -0.55
N PRO A 104 -11.26 -12.38 -1.74
CA PRO A 104 -10.55 -11.41 -2.55
C PRO A 104 -10.73 -10.00 -2.02
N PHE A 105 -9.66 -9.21 -2.10
CA PHE A 105 -9.63 -7.79 -1.78
C PHE A 105 -9.01 -7.00 -2.92
N VAL A 106 -9.51 -5.80 -3.12
CA VAL A 106 -8.85 -4.78 -3.92
C VAL A 106 -8.38 -3.68 -2.98
N ILE A 107 -7.10 -3.40 -2.99
CA ILE A 107 -6.46 -2.39 -2.14
C ILE A 107 -5.61 -1.49 -3.03
N LYS A 108 -5.72 -0.19 -2.82
CA LYS A 108 -4.86 0.81 -3.47
C LYS A 108 -3.90 1.42 -2.47
N ALA A 109 -2.80 1.95 -2.96
CA ALA A 109 -1.93 2.81 -2.18
C ALA A 109 -1.63 4.10 -2.94
N ASP A 110 -1.57 5.19 -2.20
CA ASP A 110 -0.97 6.44 -2.65
C ASP A 110 0.49 6.52 -2.21
N GLN A 111 1.06 7.71 -2.12
CA GLN A 111 2.45 7.90 -1.67
C GLN A 111 2.64 7.68 -0.16
N CYS A 112 1.57 7.65 0.62
CA CYS A 112 1.60 7.65 2.07
C CYS A 112 0.97 6.42 2.69
N HIS A 113 -0.21 6.02 2.20
CA HIS A 113 -1.06 5.05 2.88
C HIS A 113 -1.71 4.06 1.92
N ILE A 114 -2.11 2.91 2.49
CA ILE A 114 -3.03 1.99 1.82
C ILE A 114 -4.48 2.44 2.05
N THR A 115 -5.36 2.05 1.11
CA THR A 115 -6.80 2.31 1.22
C THR A 115 -7.58 1.11 0.68
N TYR A 116 -8.54 0.63 1.46
CA TYR A 116 -9.50 -0.38 1.03
C TYR A 116 -10.33 0.14 -0.15
N VAL A 117 -10.53 -0.70 -1.16
CA VAL A 117 -11.38 -0.41 -2.32
C VAL A 117 -12.59 -1.34 -2.33
N SER A 118 -12.37 -2.66 -2.25
CA SER A 118 -13.44 -3.65 -2.23
C SER A 118 -13.00 -4.98 -1.61
N GLY A 119 -13.95 -5.81 -1.25
CA GLY A 119 -13.83 -7.13 -0.62
C GLY A 119 -14.85 -7.29 0.49
N LYS A 120 -15.04 -8.49 0.99
CA LYS A 120 -15.88 -8.71 2.18
C LYS A 120 -15.06 -8.49 3.44
N THR A 121 -15.48 -7.53 4.25
CA THR A 121 -14.83 -7.21 5.52
C THR A 121 -15.41 -8.00 6.70
N GLU A 122 -16.46 -8.80 6.47
CA GLU A 122 -17.10 -9.65 7.47
C GLU A 122 -17.57 -10.96 6.86
N ILE A 123 -17.28 -12.06 7.54
CA ILE A 123 -17.64 -13.44 7.15
C ILE A 123 -18.20 -14.17 8.36
N ASN A 124 -19.18 -15.01 8.11
CA ASN A 124 -19.76 -15.97 9.08
C ASN A 124 -19.42 -17.39 8.63
N LEU A 125 -18.75 -18.15 9.48
CA LEU A 125 -18.41 -19.57 9.29
C LEU A 125 -19.51 -20.49 9.81
#